data_cfc01d0750c1cecc4dbff791a0bc7571
#
_entry.id   cfc01d0750c1cecc4dbff791a0bc7571
#
_cell.length_a   1.000
_cell.length_b   1.000
_cell.length_c   1.000
_cell.angle_alpha   90.00
_cell.angle_beta   90.00
_cell.angle_gamma   90.00
#
_symmetry.space_group_name_H-M   'P 1'
#
loop_
_entity.id
_entity.type
_entity.pdbx_description
1 polymer ?
#
loop_
_entity_poly.entity_id
_entity_poly.type
_entity_poly.pdbx_seq_one_letter_code
_entity_poly.pdbx_strand_id
1 'polypeptide(L)'
;MKHIAKTVGFKPGERNIFFHILTACNLSCCHCYINKDQHGTQQLTKEQMEKWMALFADPAKKSNMIFLGGEPTMHPDLPFAIQKAKELGYFVTVDSNGYLFNDLLVKTSPDLLDFLSFSLDGPDAETNDPIRGEGVFETCVANIKRAVSIGFNVSVIYTVSRKNLSSLSRMIPLLLELKVKKFFIQVIGLRGKSALTDSDEIQVSREQWLDTVPEVARIAAEKGIHVTYPKVFLSPGEKFECAGVVSENFFVFPNGRVYQCPLCEDHPINAYTIEDNRLVKNNGLREDSFFRLNIEEGCVMNKLLQPDTIEYDERGRALYPISCCLLKQEIG
;
A
#
# COMPACT_ATOMS: atom_id res chain seq x y z
N MET A 1 12.17 -21.78 -16.93
CA MET A 1 12.94 -21.39 -15.71
C MET A 1 11.99 -21.50 -14.53
N LYS A 2 12.44 -21.97 -13.37
CA LYS A 2 11.54 -21.97 -12.19
C LYS A 2 11.35 -20.52 -11.75
N HIS A 3 10.09 -20.05 -11.70
CA HIS A 3 9.76 -18.76 -11.14
C HIS A 3 9.99 -18.81 -9.63
N ILE A 4 11.08 -18.21 -9.16
CA ILE A 4 11.46 -18.17 -7.74
C ILE A 4 11.28 -16.75 -7.25
N ALA A 5 10.58 -16.60 -6.14
CA ALA A 5 10.43 -15.32 -5.47
C ALA A 5 11.79 -14.76 -5.02
N LYS A 6 12.03 -13.50 -5.30
CA LYS A 6 13.23 -12.79 -4.86
C LYS A 6 12.85 -11.74 -3.82
N THR A 7 13.58 -11.70 -2.71
CA THR A 7 13.46 -10.60 -1.76
C THR A 7 14.01 -9.34 -2.42
N VAL A 8 13.17 -8.31 -2.52
CA VAL A 8 13.58 -6.99 -3.00
C VAL A 8 13.99 -6.18 -1.78
N GLY A 9 15.29 -6.08 -1.58
CA GLY A 9 15.85 -5.26 -0.51
C GLY A 9 15.57 -3.78 -0.72
N PHE A 10 15.72 -3.01 0.34
CA PHE A 10 15.63 -1.56 0.26
C PHE A 10 16.81 -1.01 -0.56
N LYS A 11 16.49 -0.17 -1.54
CA LYS A 11 17.51 0.36 -2.45
C LYS A 11 17.89 1.78 -2.03
N PRO A 12 19.19 2.01 -1.69
CA PRO A 12 19.69 3.36 -1.54
C PRO A 12 19.43 4.16 -2.82
N GLY A 13 18.92 5.37 -2.69
CA GLY A 13 18.63 6.23 -3.85
C GLY A 13 17.25 6.03 -4.46
N GLU A 14 16.40 5.14 -3.92
CA GLU A 14 14.97 5.12 -4.22
C GLU A 14 14.18 5.86 -3.14
N ARG A 15 13.15 6.60 -3.58
CA ARG A 15 12.24 7.34 -2.72
C ARG A 15 10.80 7.03 -3.10
N ASN A 16 9.96 6.71 -2.12
CA ASN A 16 8.55 6.44 -2.32
C ASN A 16 7.71 7.46 -1.55
N ILE A 17 6.85 8.16 -2.25
CA ILE A 17 5.94 9.14 -1.68
C ILE A 17 4.51 8.63 -1.83
N PHE A 18 3.91 8.21 -0.73
CA PHE A 18 2.51 7.83 -0.61
C PHE A 18 1.71 9.10 -0.30
N PHE A 19 1.19 9.72 -1.36
CA PHE A 19 0.66 11.07 -1.33
C PHE A 19 -0.86 11.07 -1.27
N HIS A 20 -1.41 11.20 -0.06
CA HIS A 20 -2.85 11.28 0.17
C HIS A 20 -3.33 12.70 -0.12
N ILE A 21 -4.06 12.87 -1.22
CA ILE A 21 -4.54 14.20 -1.65
C ILE A 21 -5.85 14.61 -1.01
N LEU A 22 -6.59 13.64 -0.45
CA LEU A 22 -7.81 13.84 0.34
C LEU A 22 -8.06 12.61 1.21
N THR A 23 -8.92 12.74 2.23
CA THR A 23 -9.37 11.62 3.07
C THR A 23 -10.81 11.20 2.78
N ALA A 24 -11.56 11.97 2.00
CA ALA A 24 -12.89 11.62 1.56
C ALA A 24 -12.87 10.40 0.61
N CYS A 25 -13.85 9.52 0.77
CA CYS A 25 -14.04 8.34 -0.08
C CYS A 25 -15.53 8.11 -0.33
N ASN A 26 -15.85 7.62 -1.51
CA ASN A 26 -17.22 7.20 -1.89
C ASN A 26 -17.58 5.79 -1.38
N LEU A 27 -16.62 5.04 -0.83
CA LEU A 27 -16.83 3.71 -0.24
C LEU A 27 -16.57 3.73 1.28
N SER A 28 -16.99 2.62 1.94
CA SER A 28 -16.83 2.44 3.38
C SER A 28 -16.32 1.02 3.70
N CYS A 29 -15.21 0.63 3.05
CA CYS A 29 -14.60 -0.70 3.21
C CYS A 29 -14.37 -1.06 4.68
N CYS A 30 -14.62 -2.34 5.03
CA CYS A 30 -14.50 -2.78 6.42
C CYS A 30 -13.06 -2.76 6.97
N HIS A 31 -12.07 -2.82 6.09
CA HIS A 31 -10.63 -2.83 6.43
C HIS A 31 -9.92 -1.50 6.12
N CYS A 32 -10.67 -0.41 5.95
CA CYS A 32 -10.10 0.88 5.58
C CYS A 32 -9.13 1.39 6.66
N TYR A 33 -7.89 1.72 6.25
CA TYR A 33 -6.86 2.24 7.16
C TYR A 33 -6.99 3.73 7.45
N ILE A 34 -7.81 4.47 6.69
CA ILE A 34 -7.98 5.91 6.91
C ILE A 34 -8.65 6.16 8.25
N ASN A 35 -7.93 6.83 9.13
CA ASN A 35 -8.38 7.30 10.44
C ASN A 35 -8.49 8.83 10.41
N LYS A 36 -9.71 9.35 10.42
CA LYS A 36 -9.96 10.81 10.30
C LYS A 36 -9.40 11.61 11.48
N ASP A 37 -9.31 11.02 12.66
CA ASP A 37 -8.77 11.70 13.85
C ASP A 37 -7.26 11.95 13.70
N GLN A 38 -6.55 11.10 12.98
CA GLN A 38 -5.12 11.24 12.73
C GLN A 38 -4.81 11.87 11.36
N HIS A 39 -5.58 11.56 10.33
CA HIS A 39 -5.32 11.98 8.95
C HIS A 39 -6.08 13.26 8.55
N GLY A 40 -7.02 13.72 9.40
CA GLY A 40 -7.88 14.86 9.13
C GLY A 40 -8.98 14.58 8.11
N THR A 41 -9.70 15.64 7.73
CA THR A 41 -10.82 15.58 6.78
C THR A 41 -10.63 16.54 5.59
N GLN A 42 -9.43 17.10 5.45
CA GLN A 42 -9.08 18.06 4.40
C GLN A 42 -8.86 17.36 3.05
N GLN A 43 -8.90 18.19 2.01
CA GLN A 43 -8.31 17.88 0.72
C GLN A 43 -7.27 18.94 0.37
N LEU A 44 -6.22 18.57 -0.35
CA LEU A 44 -5.19 19.49 -0.77
C LEU A 44 -5.72 20.41 -1.89
N THR A 45 -5.35 21.67 -1.84
CA THR A 45 -5.55 22.54 -3.00
C THR A 45 -4.54 22.23 -4.09
N LYS A 46 -4.83 22.64 -5.32
CA LYS A 46 -3.93 22.54 -6.45
C LYS A 46 -2.54 23.10 -6.16
N GLU A 47 -2.49 24.27 -5.51
CA GLU A 47 -1.25 24.92 -5.13
C GLU A 47 -0.48 24.12 -4.05
N GLN A 48 -1.17 23.55 -3.07
CA GLN A 48 -0.55 22.69 -2.06
C GLN A 48 0.03 21.44 -2.70
N MET A 49 -0.71 20.76 -3.59
CA MET A 49 -0.21 19.58 -4.29
C MET A 49 1.09 19.89 -5.04
N GLU A 50 1.12 20.98 -5.82
CA GLU A 50 2.31 21.38 -6.56
C GLU A 50 3.51 21.64 -5.64
N LYS A 51 3.31 22.46 -4.60
CA LYS A 51 4.39 22.83 -3.67
C LYS A 51 4.87 21.63 -2.84
N TRP A 52 3.95 20.78 -2.37
CA TRP A 52 4.29 19.65 -1.52
C TRP A 52 5.00 18.54 -2.31
N MET A 53 4.59 18.27 -3.55
CA MET A 53 5.33 17.33 -4.41
C MET A 53 6.77 17.80 -4.64
N ALA A 54 7.00 19.10 -4.82
CA ALA A 54 8.33 19.65 -4.99
C ALA A 54 9.25 19.47 -3.77
N LEU A 55 8.70 19.36 -2.54
CA LEU A 55 9.49 19.10 -1.32
C LEU A 55 10.22 17.75 -1.35
N PHE A 56 9.68 16.79 -2.10
CA PHE A 56 10.21 15.43 -2.17
C PHE A 56 10.93 15.15 -3.49
N ALA A 57 10.93 16.08 -4.44
CA ALA A 57 11.62 15.91 -5.71
C ALA A 57 13.14 15.97 -5.52
N ASP A 58 13.85 15.01 -6.09
CA ASP A 58 15.31 14.95 -6.06
C ASP A 58 15.80 14.32 -7.37
N PRO A 59 16.43 15.12 -8.25
CA PRO A 59 16.91 14.63 -9.55
C PRO A 59 17.96 13.53 -9.46
N ALA A 60 18.64 13.40 -8.30
CA ALA A 60 19.64 12.36 -8.07
C ALA A 60 19.03 11.02 -7.65
N LYS A 61 17.73 10.97 -7.38
CA LYS A 61 17.03 9.79 -6.87
C LYS A 61 15.91 9.35 -7.80
N LYS A 62 15.78 8.03 -7.93
CA LYS A 62 14.57 7.46 -8.52
C LYS A 62 13.43 7.63 -7.52
N SER A 63 12.48 8.49 -7.85
CA SER A 63 11.37 8.83 -6.96
C SER A 63 10.03 8.35 -7.54
N ASN A 64 9.25 7.67 -6.70
CA ASN A 64 7.92 7.18 -7.02
C ASN A 64 6.88 8.04 -6.30
N MET A 65 5.90 8.56 -7.04
CA MET A 65 4.74 9.26 -6.52
C MET A 65 3.52 8.37 -6.64
N ILE A 66 2.96 7.98 -5.50
CA ILE A 66 1.76 7.15 -5.43
C ILE A 66 0.63 8.02 -4.91
N PHE A 67 -0.29 8.40 -5.81
CA PHE A 67 -1.47 9.15 -5.41
C PHE A 67 -2.48 8.23 -4.76
N LEU A 68 -2.85 8.58 -3.53
CA LEU A 68 -3.78 7.87 -2.67
C LEU A 68 -4.75 8.87 -2.02
N GLY A 69 -5.55 8.35 -1.13
CA GLY A 69 -6.42 9.14 -0.28
C GLY A 69 -7.46 8.26 0.37
N GLY A 70 -8.65 8.81 0.60
CA GLY A 70 -9.84 7.99 0.68
C GLY A 70 -10.09 7.38 -0.70
N GLU A 71 -10.42 8.24 -1.68
CA GLU A 71 -10.44 7.88 -3.11
C GLU A 71 -9.88 9.03 -3.94
N PRO A 72 -8.66 8.90 -4.51
CA PRO A 72 -7.99 10.02 -5.18
C PRO A 72 -8.73 10.50 -6.44
N THR A 73 -9.49 9.62 -7.12
CA THR A 73 -10.25 10.00 -8.32
C THR A 73 -11.43 10.94 -8.03
N MET A 74 -11.80 11.10 -6.76
CA MET A 74 -12.77 12.12 -6.36
C MET A 74 -12.19 13.53 -6.35
N HIS A 75 -10.86 13.67 -6.35
CA HIS A 75 -10.22 14.99 -6.35
C HIS A 75 -10.26 15.60 -7.76
N PRO A 76 -10.87 16.80 -7.94
CA PRO A 76 -11.04 17.40 -9.26
C PRO A 76 -9.71 17.73 -9.97
N ASP A 77 -8.67 18.02 -9.21
CA ASP A 77 -7.35 18.38 -9.72
C ASP A 77 -6.36 17.21 -9.78
N LEU A 78 -6.81 15.95 -9.62
CA LEU A 78 -5.92 14.79 -9.78
C LEU A 78 -5.22 14.74 -11.15
N PRO A 79 -5.88 15.03 -12.30
CA PRO A 79 -5.19 15.07 -13.58
C PRO A 79 -4.05 16.08 -13.63
N PHE A 80 -4.24 17.26 -13.03
CA PHE A 80 -3.17 18.25 -12.87
C PHE A 80 -2.01 17.70 -12.02
N ALA A 81 -2.32 17.05 -10.90
CA ALA A 81 -1.30 16.50 -9.99
C ALA A 81 -0.46 15.43 -10.69
N ILE A 82 -1.09 14.55 -11.49
CA ILE A 82 -0.42 13.54 -12.31
C ILE A 82 0.56 14.19 -13.29
N GLN A 83 0.08 15.17 -14.07
CA GLN A 83 0.92 15.88 -15.01
C GLN A 83 2.11 16.55 -14.31
N LYS A 84 1.85 17.26 -13.21
CA LYS A 84 2.90 17.94 -12.44
C LYS A 84 3.92 16.97 -11.84
N ALA A 85 3.49 15.83 -11.36
CA ALA A 85 4.40 14.79 -10.86
C ALA A 85 5.32 14.26 -11.98
N LYS A 86 4.80 14.05 -13.19
CA LYS A 86 5.63 13.67 -14.36
C LYS A 86 6.63 14.77 -14.73
N GLU A 87 6.22 16.05 -14.71
CA GLU A 87 7.13 17.19 -14.94
C GLU A 87 8.27 17.24 -13.91
N LEU A 88 8.01 16.85 -12.67
CA LEU A 88 9.00 16.72 -11.58
C LEU A 88 9.85 15.45 -11.69
N GLY A 89 9.64 14.61 -12.70
CA GLY A 89 10.43 13.41 -12.95
C GLY A 89 10.04 12.18 -12.14
N TYR A 90 8.85 12.17 -11.53
CA TYR A 90 8.37 11.01 -10.78
C TYR A 90 7.93 9.86 -11.70
N PHE A 91 8.13 8.64 -11.20
CA PHE A 91 7.34 7.49 -11.63
C PHE A 91 5.99 7.57 -10.92
N VAL A 92 4.90 7.65 -11.69
CA VAL A 92 3.58 8.02 -11.16
C VAL A 92 2.62 6.83 -11.14
N THR A 93 2.03 6.58 -9.98
CA THR A 93 0.98 5.58 -9.78
C THR A 93 -0.25 6.24 -9.13
N VAL A 94 -1.43 5.80 -9.50
CA VAL A 94 -2.69 6.13 -8.81
C VAL A 94 -3.30 4.85 -8.29
N ASP A 95 -3.56 4.78 -6.98
CA ASP A 95 -4.26 3.67 -6.34
C ASP A 95 -5.72 4.06 -6.12
N SER A 96 -6.65 3.40 -6.82
CA SER A 96 -8.07 3.71 -6.82
C SER A 96 -8.92 2.51 -6.38
N ASN A 97 -10.07 2.77 -5.78
CA ASN A 97 -11.08 1.74 -5.53
C ASN A 97 -11.82 1.31 -6.82
N GLY A 98 -11.59 2.00 -7.92
CA GLY A 98 -12.12 1.66 -9.23
C GLY A 98 -13.62 1.89 -9.41
N TYR A 99 -14.32 2.50 -8.45
CA TYR A 99 -15.77 2.68 -8.50
C TYR A 99 -16.20 3.95 -9.23
N LEU A 100 -15.57 5.10 -8.88
CA LEU A 100 -15.82 6.39 -9.55
C LEU A 100 -14.52 6.88 -10.18
N PHE A 101 -14.55 7.31 -11.42
CA PHE A 101 -13.37 7.83 -12.11
C PHE A 101 -13.39 9.32 -12.40
N ASN A 102 -14.52 10.00 -12.22
CA ASN A 102 -14.69 11.44 -12.47
C ASN A 102 -13.97 11.89 -13.76
N ASP A 103 -14.13 11.14 -14.84
CA ASP A 103 -13.47 11.34 -16.13
C ASP A 103 -11.93 11.24 -16.13
N LEU A 104 -11.30 10.66 -15.09
CA LEU A 104 -9.84 10.50 -15.05
C LEU A 104 -9.29 9.87 -16.34
N LEU A 105 -9.94 8.79 -16.81
CA LEU A 105 -9.51 8.09 -18.04
C LEU A 105 -9.66 8.91 -19.32
N VAL A 106 -10.38 10.04 -19.29
CA VAL A 106 -10.53 10.98 -20.40
C VAL A 106 -9.58 12.16 -20.25
N LYS A 107 -9.35 12.59 -19.00
CA LYS A 107 -8.53 13.77 -18.67
C LYS A 107 -7.04 13.47 -18.52
N THR A 108 -6.66 12.17 -18.48
CA THR A 108 -5.28 11.72 -18.32
C THR A 108 -4.95 10.71 -19.42
N SER A 109 -3.78 10.85 -20.03
CA SER A 109 -3.31 9.88 -21.03
C SER A 109 -2.43 8.80 -20.42
N PRO A 110 -2.35 7.59 -21.03
CA PRO A 110 -1.54 6.49 -20.52
C PRO A 110 -0.03 6.77 -20.36
N ASP A 111 0.51 7.73 -21.12
CA ASP A 111 1.91 8.15 -21.06
C ASP A 111 2.24 9.02 -19.82
N LEU A 112 1.23 9.62 -19.20
CA LEU A 112 1.37 10.41 -17.98
C LEU A 112 1.29 9.57 -16.72
N LEU A 113 0.84 8.31 -16.81
CA LEU A 113 0.61 7.44 -15.66
C LEU A 113 1.31 6.09 -15.85
N ASP A 114 2.33 5.83 -15.06
CA ASP A 114 3.11 4.59 -15.19
C ASP A 114 2.28 3.36 -14.78
N PHE A 115 1.46 3.48 -13.73
CA PHE A 115 0.47 2.46 -13.34
C PHE A 115 -0.82 3.08 -12.80
N LEU A 116 -1.92 2.47 -13.17
CA LEU A 116 -3.23 2.65 -12.56
C LEU A 116 -3.57 1.36 -11.80
N SER A 117 -3.57 1.46 -10.46
CA SER A 117 -3.79 0.33 -9.57
C SER A 117 -5.23 0.31 -9.09
N PHE A 118 -5.89 -0.83 -9.23
CA PHE A 118 -7.26 -1.04 -8.78
C PHE A 118 -7.28 -1.91 -7.54
N SER A 119 -8.04 -1.48 -6.56
CA SER A 119 -8.25 -2.26 -5.34
C SER A 119 -9.39 -3.26 -5.52
N LEU A 120 -9.08 -4.56 -5.49
CA LEU A 120 -10.05 -5.63 -5.68
C LEU A 120 -9.72 -6.79 -4.73
N ASP A 121 -10.61 -7.10 -3.79
CA ASP A 121 -10.38 -8.07 -2.70
C ASP A 121 -11.15 -9.38 -2.86
N GLY A 122 -11.61 -9.67 -4.06
CA GLY A 122 -12.27 -10.92 -4.41
C GLY A 122 -12.33 -11.16 -5.91
N PRO A 123 -12.43 -12.45 -6.35
CA PRO A 123 -12.57 -12.82 -7.75
C PRO A 123 -14.00 -12.66 -8.28
N ASP A 124 -14.94 -12.35 -7.42
CA ASP A 124 -16.37 -12.20 -7.67
C ASP A 124 -17.02 -11.26 -6.65
N ALA A 125 -18.27 -10.87 -6.91
CA ALA A 125 -19.05 -10.00 -6.03
C ALA A 125 -19.29 -10.63 -4.64
N GLU A 126 -19.47 -11.95 -4.59
CA GLU A 126 -19.72 -12.68 -3.33
C GLU A 126 -18.55 -12.52 -2.34
N THR A 127 -17.32 -12.51 -2.85
CA THR A 127 -16.11 -12.33 -2.02
C THR A 127 -15.76 -10.85 -1.81
N ASN A 128 -15.85 -10.03 -2.87
CA ASN A 128 -15.38 -8.64 -2.85
C ASN A 128 -16.34 -7.70 -2.12
N ASP A 129 -17.64 -7.79 -2.38
CA ASP A 129 -18.58 -6.76 -1.98
C ASP A 129 -18.85 -6.75 -0.46
N PRO A 130 -18.83 -7.87 0.28
CA PRO A 130 -18.84 -7.84 1.75
C PRO A 130 -17.67 -7.06 2.38
N ILE A 131 -16.55 -6.91 1.65
CA ILE A 131 -15.37 -6.18 2.12
C ILE A 131 -15.44 -4.71 1.70
N ARG A 132 -15.82 -4.44 0.44
CA ARG A 132 -15.71 -3.11 -0.19
C ARG A 132 -17.01 -2.35 -0.35
N GLY A 133 -18.15 -3.05 -0.45
CA GLY A 133 -19.48 -2.48 -0.66
C GLY A 133 -20.21 -3.13 -1.84
N GLU A 134 -21.52 -3.09 -1.80
CA GLU A 134 -22.40 -3.68 -2.82
C GLU A 134 -22.18 -3.06 -4.20
N GLY A 135 -22.07 -3.89 -5.26
CA GLY A 135 -21.87 -3.49 -6.66
C GLY A 135 -20.47 -2.97 -6.98
N VAL A 136 -19.54 -3.01 -6.02
CA VAL A 136 -18.16 -2.52 -6.22
C VAL A 136 -17.40 -3.44 -7.16
N PHE A 137 -17.57 -4.76 -7.04
CA PHE A 137 -16.89 -5.73 -7.90
C PHE A 137 -17.16 -5.47 -9.37
N GLU A 138 -18.43 -5.46 -9.76
CA GLU A 138 -18.82 -5.33 -11.18
C GLU A 138 -18.36 -3.99 -11.76
N THR A 139 -18.54 -2.90 -11.01
CA THR A 139 -18.13 -1.56 -11.43
C THR A 139 -16.60 -1.46 -11.59
N CYS A 140 -15.85 -2.00 -10.63
CA CYS A 140 -14.38 -2.01 -10.67
C CYS A 140 -13.87 -2.83 -11.87
N VAL A 141 -14.40 -4.02 -12.10
CA VAL A 141 -14.04 -4.89 -13.23
C VAL A 141 -14.34 -4.21 -14.57
N ALA A 142 -15.51 -3.57 -14.71
CA ALA A 142 -15.83 -2.81 -15.92
C ALA A 142 -14.84 -1.66 -16.16
N ASN A 143 -14.44 -0.95 -15.12
CA ASN A 143 -13.47 0.14 -15.20
C ASN A 143 -12.04 -0.35 -15.47
N ILE A 144 -11.64 -1.51 -14.96
CA ILE A 144 -10.37 -2.17 -15.33
C ILE A 144 -10.37 -2.47 -16.84
N LYS A 145 -11.43 -3.13 -17.37
CA LYS A 145 -11.55 -3.43 -18.79
C LYS A 145 -11.45 -2.16 -19.66
N ARG A 146 -12.11 -1.09 -19.23
CA ARG A 146 -12.05 0.21 -19.91
C ARG A 146 -10.63 0.79 -19.88
N ALA A 147 -9.97 0.84 -18.72
CA ALA A 147 -8.60 1.35 -18.58
C ALA A 147 -7.61 0.60 -19.48
N VAL A 148 -7.68 -0.73 -19.48
CA VAL A 148 -6.84 -1.59 -20.33
C VAL A 148 -7.12 -1.31 -21.83
N SER A 149 -8.40 -1.15 -22.23
CA SER A 149 -8.77 -0.90 -23.63
C SER A 149 -8.25 0.45 -24.16
N ILE A 150 -8.08 1.43 -23.28
CA ILE A 150 -7.51 2.76 -23.59
C ILE A 150 -5.97 2.71 -23.65
N GLY A 151 -5.35 1.68 -23.07
CA GLY A 151 -3.90 1.49 -23.09
C GLY A 151 -3.17 1.80 -21.78
N PHE A 152 -3.89 2.01 -20.67
CA PHE A 152 -3.25 2.16 -19.37
C PHE A 152 -2.57 0.86 -18.92
N ASN A 153 -1.42 0.99 -18.27
CA ASN A 153 -0.82 -0.12 -17.53
C ASN A 153 -1.59 -0.31 -16.22
N VAL A 154 -2.28 -1.44 -16.12
CA VAL A 154 -3.12 -1.75 -14.97
C VAL A 154 -2.41 -2.70 -14.01
N SER A 155 -2.51 -2.42 -12.71
CA SER A 155 -2.21 -3.34 -11.62
C SER A 155 -3.45 -3.56 -10.75
N VAL A 156 -3.49 -4.68 -10.04
CA VAL A 156 -4.52 -4.97 -9.04
C VAL A 156 -3.86 -5.14 -7.68
N ILE A 157 -4.47 -4.53 -6.67
CA ILE A 157 -4.09 -4.63 -5.26
C ILE A 157 -5.16 -5.49 -4.57
N TYR A 158 -4.71 -6.54 -3.88
CA TYR A 158 -5.55 -7.45 -3.11
C TYR A 158 -5.06 -7.50 -1.67
N THR A 159 -5.89 -7.08 -0.73
CA THR A 159 -5.55 -7.12 0.69
C THR A 159 -6.05 -8.40 1.31
N VAL A 160 -5.13 -9.30 1.64
CA VAL A 160 -5.42 -10.60 2.25
C VAL A 160 -5.91 -10.44 3.67
N SER A 161 -7.04 -11.04 3.94
CA SER A 161 -7.65 -11.22 5.26
C SER A 161 -8.24 -12.63 5.38
N ARG A 162 -8.69 -13.05 6.57
CA ARG A 162 -9.40 -14.34 6.75
C ARG A 162 -10.65 -14.44 5.88
N LYS A 163 -11.27 -13.29 5.55
CA LYS A 163 -12.50 -13.25 4.74
C LYS A 163 -12.31 -13.65 3.28
N ASN A 164 -11.07 -13.51 2.76
CA ASN A 164 -10.83 -13.69 1.34
C ASN A 164 -9.60 -14.55 0.99
N LEU A 165 -8.82 -15.02 1.96
CA LEU A 165 -7.63 -15.84 1.71
C LEU A 165 -7.94 -17.07 0.83
N SER A 166 -9.02 -17.79 1.10
CA SER A 166 -9.43 -18.99 0.34
C SER A 166 -9.77 -18.70 -1.13
N SER A 167 -10.09 -17.46 -1.45
CA SER A 167 -10.45 -17.01 -2.81
C SER A 167 -9.26 -16.45 -3.59
N LEU A 168 -8.08 -16.30 -2.96
CA LEU A 168 -6.92 -15.65 -3.57
C LEU A 168 -6.46 -16.32 -4.88
N SER A 169 -6.44 -17.66 -4.95
CA SER A 169 -6.06 -18.40 -6.16
C SER A 169 -7.02 -18.18 -7.34
N ARG A 170 -8.30 -17.91 -7.05
CA ARG A 170 -9.33 -17.63 -8.05
C ARG A 170 -9.16 -16.24 -8.70
N MET A 171 -8.31 -15.38 -8.14
CA MET A 171 -7.93 -14.13 -8.78
C MET A 171 -7.15 -14.36 -10.09
N ILE A 172 -6.38 -15.44 -10.19
CA ILE A 172 -5.50 -15.66 -11.35
C ILE A 172 -6.27 -15.68 -12.68
N PRO A 173 -7.32 -16.51 -12.88
CA PRO A 173 -8.08 -16.50 -14.13
C PRO A 173 -8.73 -15.14 -14.41
N LEU A 174 -9.23 -14.43 -13.38
CA LEU A 174 -9.79 -13.09 -13.55
C LEU A 174 -8.73 -12.09 -14.04
N LEU A 175 -7.54 -12.06 -13.41
CA LEU A 175 -6.46 -11.15 -13.79
C LEU A 175 -5.99 -11.38 -15.24
N LEU A 176 -5.95 -12.65 -15.69
CA LEU A 176 -5.61 -13.00 -17.08
C LEU A 176 -6.69 -12.51 -18.05
N GLU A 177 -7.97 -12.74 -17.75
CA GLU A 177 -9.10 -12.23 -18.54
C GLU A 177 -9.03 -10.69 -18.68
N LEU A 178 -8.74 -10.02 -17.58
CA LEU A 178 -8.63 -8.56 -17.51
C LEU A 178 -7.32 -8.03 -18.12
N LYS A 179 -6.39 -8.89 -18.54
CA LYS A 179 -5.06 -8.52 -19.06
C LYS A 179 -4.24 -7.66 -18.09
N VAL A 180 -4.40 -7.91 -16.79
CA VAL A 180 -3.65 -7.24 -15.73
C VAL A 180 -2.21 -7.72 -15.74
N LYS A 181 -1.24 -6.79 -15.75
CA LYS A 181 0.19 -7.08 -15.83
C LYS A 181 0.86 -7.26 -14.48
N LYS A 182 0.33 -6.61 -13.45
CA LYS A 182 0.88 -6.65 -12.10
C LYS A 182 -0.18 -6.96 -11.07
N PHE A 183 0.16 -7.84 -10.14
CA PHE A 183 -0.67 -8.20 -9.01
C PHE A 183 0.09 -7.94 -7.71
N PHE A 184 -0.44 -7.03 -6.90
CA PHE A 184 0.11 -6.71 -5.61
C PHE A 184 -0.76 -7.32 -4.51
N ILE A 185 -0.25 -8.33 -3.84
CA ILE A 185 -0.89 -8.96 -2.68
C ILE A 185 -0.39 -8.22 -1.44
N GLN A 186 -1.29 -7.68 -0.64
CA GLN A 186 -0.97 -7.04 0.65
C GLN A 186 -1.43 -7.92 1.80
N VAL A 187 -0.72 -7.84 2.92
CA VAL A 187 -1.20 -8.33 4.21
C VAL A 187 -2.02 -7.23 4.89
N ILE A 188 -3.13 -7.60 5.50
CA ILE A 188 -3.92 -6.63 6.26
C ILE A 188 -3.14 -6.18 7.50
N GLY A 189 -3.09 -4.86 7.72
CA GLY A 189 -2.57 -4.25 8.94
C GLY A 189 -3.72 -3.76 9.82
N LEU A 190 -3.57 -3.86 11.13
CA LEU A 190 -4.57 -3.37 12.09
C LEU A 190 -4.43 -1.85 12.24
N ARG A 191 -5.11 -1.12 11.34
CA ARG A 191 -5.11 0.35 11.27
C ARG A 191 -6.49 0.87 10.88
N GLY A 192 -6.86 2.05 11.35
CA GLY A 192 -8.17 2.63 11.07
C GLY A 192 -9.30 1.70 11.48
N LYS A 193 -10.22 1.36 10.55
CA LYS A 193 -11.34 0.47 10.85
C LYS A 193 -10.92 -0.96 11.18
N SER A 194 -9.85 -1.47 10.56
CA SER A 194 -9.39 -2.83 10.87
C SER A 194 -8.84 -2.97 12.29
N ALA A 195 -8.36 -1.88 12.89
CA ALA A 195 -7.95 -1.87 14.29
C ALA A 195 -9.13 -1.96 15.29
N LEU A 196 -10.35 -1.74 14.83
CA LEU A 196 -11.57 -1.87 15.63
C LEU A 196 -12.17 -3.30 15.58
N THR A 197 -11.63 -4.16 14.74
CA THR A 197 -12.05 -5.56 14.58
C THR A 197 -11.06 -6.44 15.33
N ASP A 198 -11.56 -7.50 15.95
CA ASP A 198 -10.70 -8.48 16.59
C ASP A 198 -9.68 -9.05 15.59
N SER A 199 -8.41 -9.09 15.98
CA SER A 199 -7.32 -9.59 15.15
C SER A 199 -7.60 -11.01 14.64
N ASP A 200 -8.17 -11.86 15.51
CA ASP A 200 -8.53 -13.24 15.20
C ASP A 200 -9.64 -13.36 14.14
N GLU A 201 -10.45 -12.34 13.95
CA GLU A 201 -11.48 -12.32 12.91
C GLU A 201 -10.96 -11.87 11.54
N ILE A 202 -9.87 -11.13 11.49
CA ILE A 202 -9.44 -10.47 10.26
C ILE A 202 -8.03 -10.86 9.78
N GLN A 203 -7.09 -11.07 10.69
CA GLN A 203 -5.71 -11.45 10.34
C GLN A 203 -5.60 -12.95 10.04
N VAL A 204 -4.76 -13.30 9.07
CA VAL A 204 -4.41 -14.69 8.77
C VAL A 204 -3.23 -15.13 9.61
N SER A 205 -3.19 -16.42 9.99
CA SER A 205 -2.04 -16.97 10.71
C SER A 205 -0.80 -17.02 9.82
N ARG A 206 0.37 -17.20 10.46
CA ARG A 206 1.64 -17.39 9.76
C ARG A 206 1.59 -18.56 8.78
N GLU A 207 1.06 -19.70 9.23
CA GLU A 207 0.94 -20.91 8.43
C GLU A 207 0.03 -20.66 7.23
N GLN A 208 -1.15 -20.07 7.46
CA GLN A 208 -2.09 -19.72 6.38
C GLN A 208 -1.44 -18.81 5.33
N TRP A 209 -0.67 -17.81 5.76
CA TRP A 209 0.05 -16.92 4.86
C TRP A 209 1.11 -17.66 4.04
N LEU A 210 1.98 -18.42 4.72
CA LEU A 210 3.11 -19.10 4.08
C LEU A 210 2.67 -20.24 3.15
N ASP A 211 1.59 -20.93 3.48
CA ASP A 211 1.06 -22.02 2.66
C ASP A 211 0.31 -21.51 1.42
N THR A 212 -0.28 -20.32 1.49
CA THR A 212 -1.18 -19.85 0.42
C THR A 212 -0.53 -18.80 -0.48
N VAL A 213 0.00 -17.72 0.09
CA VAL A 213 0.38 -16.53 -0.70
C VAL A 213 1.57 -16.77 -1.63
N PRO A 214 2.68 -17.40 -1.19
CA PRO A 214 3.82 -17.68 -2.08
C PRO A 214 3.47 -18.62 -3.23
N GLU A 215 2.62 -19.61 -2.99
CA GLU A 215 2.21 -20.57 -4.01
C GLU A 215 1.30 -19.91 -5.07
N VAL A 216 0.32 -19.12 -4.64
CA VAL A 216 -0.53 -18.34 -5.56
C VAL A 216 0.31 -17.36 -6.38
N ALA A 217 1.26 -16.68 -5.75
CA ALA A 217 2.18 -15.76 -6.44
C ALA A 217 3.01 -16.50 -7.50
N ARG A 218 3.52 -17.70 -7.20
CA ARG A 218 4.28 -18.53 -8.13
C ARG A 218 3.42 -18.94 -9.34
N ILE A 219 2.20 -19.43 -9.10
CA ILE A 219 1.28 -19.85 -10.16
C ILE A 219 0.90 -18.66 -11.06
N ALA A 220 0.65 -17.50 -10.49
CA ALA A 220 0.35 -16.29 -11.27
C ALA A 220 1.54 -15.85 -12.13
N ALA A 221 2.76 -15.92 -11.58
CA ALA A 221 3.98 -15.61 -12.33
C ALA A 221 4.23 -16.57 -13.48
N GLU A 222 3.99 -17.86 -13.31
CA GLU A 222 4.08 -18.88 -14.39
C GLU A 222 3.11 -18.58 -15.55
N LYS A 223 2.05 -17.82 -15.28
CA LYS A 223 1.09 -17.36 -16.29
C LYS A 223 1.40 -15.96 -16.84
N GLY A 224 2.55 -15.39 -16.49
CA GLY A 224 3.04 -14.12 -17.02
C GLY A 224 2.54 -12.89 -16.27
N ILE A 225 2.00 -13.03 -15.06
CA ILE A 225 1.63 -11.90 -14.19
C ILE A 225 2.80 -11.63 -13.25
N HIS A 226 3.30 -10.39 -13.24
CA HIS A 226 4.30 -9.98 -12.24
C HIS A 226 3.65 -9.81 -10.87
N VAL A 227 4.08 -10.57 -9.88
CA VAL A 227 3.48 -10.54 -8.54
C VAL A 227 4.46 -9.96 -7.53
N THR A 228 3.95 -9.05 -6.69
CA THR A 228 4.66 -8.50 -5.54
C THR A 228 3.83 -8.73 -4.29
N TYR A 229 4.47 -9.18 -3.20
CA TYR A 229 3.82 -9.36 -1.91
C TYR A 229 4.80 -9.07 -0.76
N PRO A 230 4.35 -8.71 0.46
CA PRO A 230 5.24 -8.44 1.57
C PRO A 230 5.91 -9.72 2.08
N LYS A 231 7.19 -9.62 2.42
CA LYS A 231 7.88 -10.64 3.17
C LYS A 231 7.56 -10.45 4.65
N VAL A 232 6.46 -11.04 5.11
CA VAL A 232 5.94 -10.80 6.48
C VAL A 232 6.87 -11.36 7.55
N PHE A 233 7.45 -12.55 7.31
CA PHE A 233 8.27 -13.27 8.28
C PHE A 233 9.71 -13.40 7.78
N LEU A 234 10.67 -13.21 8.68
CA LEU A 234 12.08 -13.44 8.38
C LEU A 234 12.39 -14.93 8.48
N SER A 235 13.34 -15.37 7.65
CA SER A 235 13.89 -16.72 7.71
C SER A 235 14.85 -16.86 8.91
N PRO A 236 15.10 -18.08 9.43
CA PRO A 236 16.09 -18.28 10.47
C PRO A 236 17.47 -17.73 10.09
N GLY A 237 18.05 -16.90 10.96
CA GLY A 237 19.34 -16.26 10.73
C GLY A 237 19.31 -15.02 9.83
N GLU A 238 18.17 -14.66 9.26
CA GLU A 238 18.02 -13.43 8.49
C GLU A 238 17.94 -12.21 9.41
N LYS A 239 18.68 -11.16 9.08
CA LYS A 239 18.71 -9.93 9.87
C LYS A 239 17.53 -9.03 9.52
N PHE A 240 16.94 -8.44 10.55
CA PHE A 240 15.94 -7.41 10.37
C PHE A 240 16.55 -6.12 9.84
N GLU A 241 15.91 -5.52 8.83
CA GLU A 241 16.21 -4.18 8.34
C GLU A 241 14.93 -3.33 8.40
N CYS A 242 15.03 -2.14 9.00
CA CYS A 242 13.92 -1.20 9.07
C CYS A 242 13.96 -0.24 7.87
N ALA A 243 12.89 -0.18 7.10
CA ALA A 243 12.76 0.76 5.97
C ALA A 243 12.97 2.22 6.39
N GLY A 244 12.54 2.61 7.59
CA GLY A 244 12.74 3.96 8.11
C GLY A 244 14.22 4.33 8.35
N VAL A 245 15.14 3.35 8.34
CA VAL A 245 16.59 3.59 8.45
C VAL A 245 17.29 3.52 7.09
N VAL A 246 16.90 2.55 6.24
CA VAL A 246 17.68 2.19 5.04
C VAL A 246 17.06 2.67 3.73
N SER A 247 15.86 3.23 3.77
CA SER A 247 15.16 3.75 2.59
C SER A 247 14.37 5.02 2.90
N GLU A 248 13.93 5.71 1.86
CA GLU A 248 13.12 6.92 1.98
C GLU A 248 11.68 6.63 1.58
N ASN A 249 10.82 6.47 2.59
CA ASN A 249 9.37 6.33 2.39
C ASN A 249 8.67 7.44 3.16
N PHE A 250 7.76 8.13 2.48
CA PHE A 250 7.00 9.23 3.06
C PHE A 250 5.50 8.99 2.83
N PHE A 251 4.74 8.94 3.91
CA PHE A 251 3.29 8.84 3.91
C PHE A 251 2.75 10.22 4.27
N VAL A 252 2.33 10.95 3.25
CA VAL A 252 1.92 12.36 3.34
C VAL A 252 0.41 12.44 3.39
N PHE A 253 -0.14 13.14 4.39
CA PHE A 253 -1.58 13.31 4.59
C PHE A 253 -2.02 14.77 4.41
N PRO A 254 -3.30 15.02 4.03
CA PRO A 254 -3.77 16.39 3.73
C PRO A 254 -3.72 17.36 4.90
N ASN A 255 -3.64 16.87 6.14
CA ASN A 255 -3.46 17.70 7.33
C ASN A 255 -1.99 18.12 7.58
N GLY A 256 -1.08 17.78 6.65
CA GLY A 256 0.33 18.09 6.73
C GLY A 256 1.19 17.09 7.50
N ARG A 257 0.61 16.07 8.14
CA ARG A 257 1.41 15.03 8.81
C ARG A 257 2.14 14.17 7.78
N VAL A 258 3.40 13.86 8.07
CA VAL A 258 4.25 13.02 7.22
C VAL A 258 4.91 11.94 8.07
N TYR A 259 4.61 10.70 7.76
CA TYR A 259 5.15 9.51 8.41
C TYR A 259 6.18 8.81 7.50
N GLN A 260 7.08 8.05 8.11
CA GLN A 260 8.02 7.18 7.41
C GLN A 260 7.66 5.69 7.56
N CYS A 261 6.81 5.35 8.54
CA CYS A 261 6.34 4.01 8.81
C CYS A 261 4.81 3.94 8.73
N PRO A 262 4.24 3.08 7.87
CA PRO A 262 2.78 2.99 7.74
C PRO A 262 2.07 2.46 8.99
N LEU A 263 2.76 1.74 9.86
CA LEU A 263 2.18 1.29 11.14
C LEU A 263 1.96 2.42 12.14
N CYS A 264 2.65 3.56 11.96
CA CYS A 264 2.56 4.69 12.87
C CYS A 264 1.41 5.66 12.56
N GLU A 265 0.74 5.50 11.42
CA GLU A 265 -0.23 6.47 10.89
C GLU A 265 -1.43 6.74 11.82
N ASP A 266 -1.81 5.78 12.66
CA ASP A 266 -2.89 5.92 13.65
C ASP A 266 -2.46 6.65 14.94
N HIS A 267 -1.19 7.10 15.02
CA HIS A 267 -0.63 7.70 16.23
C HIS A 267 -0.01 9.08 15.94
N PRO A 268 -0.05 10.04 16.87
CA PRO A 268 0.49 11.38 16.70
C PRO A 268 2.03 11.41 16.90
N ILE A 269 2.75 10.46 16.28
CA ILE A 269 4.21 10.31 16.37
C ILE A 269 4.93 10.48 15.02
N ASN A 270 4.30 11.20 14.10
CA ASN A 270 4.84 11.47 12.77
C ASN A 270 6.20 12.17 12.82
N ALA A 271 7.13 11.73 11.96
CA ALA A 271 8.48 12.28 11.93
C ALA A 271 8.52 13.75 11.50
N TYR A 272 7.64 14.14 10.57
CA TYR A 272 7.60 15.50 10.02
C TYR A 272 6.16 16.02 9.91
N THR A 273 6.06 17.36 9.82
CA THR A 273 4.83 18.07 9.44
C THR A 273 5.16 19.05 8.32
N ILE A 274 4.26 19.21 7.36
CA ILE A 274 4.38 20.26 6.34
C ILE A 274 3.69 21.51 6.87
N GLU A 275 4.47 22.54 7.18
CA GLU A 275 4.04 23.85 7.66
C GLU A 275 4.54 24.92 6.69
N ASP A 276 3.66 25.82 6.25
CA ASP A 276 3.99 26.89 5.29
C ASP A 276 4.75 26.37 4.04
N ASN A 277 4.33 25.21 3.54
CA ASN A 277 4.98 24.51 2.42
C ASN A 277 6.46 24.15 2.67
N ARG A 278 6.84 23.85 3.91
CA ARG A 278 8.15 23.38 4.31
C ARG A 278 8.02 22.09 5.11
N LEU A 279 8.92 21.16 4.87
CA LEU A 279 8.99 19.92 5.66
C LEU A 279 9.73 20.20 6.96
N VAL A 280 9.00 20.25 8.08
CA VAL A 280 9.50 20.54 9.42
C VAL A 280 9.59 19.24 10.20
N LYS A 281 10.75 18.97 10.81
CA LYS A 281 10.92 17.82 11.69
C LYS A 281 10.26 18.11 13.04
N ASN A 282 9.40 17.20 13.49
CA ASN A 282 8.67 17.36 14.74
C ASN A 282 9.60 17.23 15.96
N ASN A 283 9.27 17.95 17.02
CA ASN A 283 9.91 17.83 18.32
C ASN A 283 9.20 16.76 19.17
N GLY A 284 9.92 16.20 20.17
CA GLY A 284 9.38 15.18 21.06
C GLY A 284 9.49 13.77 20.56
N LEU A 285 8.56 12.89 20.99
CA LEU A 285 8.54 11.49 20.59
C LEU A 285 8.07 11.34 19.16
N ARG A 286 8.87 10.66 18.34
CA ARG A 286 8.58 10.41 16.93
C ARG A 286 8.84 8.94 16.59
N GLU A 287 8.24 8.48 15.53
CA GLU A 287 8.43 7.11 15.01
C GLU A 287 9.89 6.77 14.75
N ASP A 288 10.72 7.72 14.29
CA ASP A 288 12.14 7.54 14.00
C ASP A 288 12.98 7.24 15.27
N SER A 289 12.44 7.53 16.47
CA SER A 289 13.06 7.14 17.74
C SER A 289 13.12 5.62 17.95
N PHE A 290 12.26 4.87 17.28
CA PHE A 290 12.15 3.41 17.43
C PHE A 290 12.87 2.63 16.31
N PHE A 291 13.15 3.23 15.17
CA PHE A 291 13.62 2.52 13.97
C PHE A 291 14.97 1.79 14.16
N ARG A 292 15.80 2.25 15.06
CA ARG A 292 17.13 1.68 15.34
C ARG A 292 17.14 0.67 16.49
N LEU A 293 16.00 0.43 17.10
CA LEU A 293 15.89 -0.58 18.15
C LEU A 293 16.00 -1.98 17.54
N ASN A 294 16.94 -2.77 18.06
CA ASN A 294 17.13 -4.15 17.64
C ASN A 294 16.55 -5.08 18.69
N ILE A 295 15.51 -5.80 18.33
CA ILE A 295 14.79 -6.74 19.21
C ILE A 295 14.69 -8.11 18.54
N GLU A 296 14.53 -9.17 19.33
CA GLU A 296 14.44 -10.55 18.82
C GLU A 296 13.22 -10.75 17.91
N GLU A 297 12.13 -10.04 18.18
CA GLU A 297 10.90 -10.09 17.42
C GLU A 297 11.00 -9.42 16.03
N GLY A 298 12.10 -8.76 15.72
CA GLY A 298 12.36 -8.06 14.46
C GLY A 298 11.77 -6.65 14.45
N CYS A 299 10.57 -6.47 13.88
CA CYS A 299 9.97 -5.15 13.75
C CYS A 299 9.41 -4.62 15.08
N VAL A 300 10.07 -3.61 15.66
CA VAL A 300 9.65 -2.98 16.92
C VAL A 300 8.26 -2.35 16.82
N MET A 301 7.92 -1.73 15.68
CA MET A 301 6.60 -1.11 15.51
C MET A 301 5.49 -2.16 15.42
N ASN A 302 5.77 -3.32 14.80
CA ASN A 302 4.82 -4.43 14.83
C ASN A 302 4.58 -4.94 16.26
N LYS A 303 5.66 -5.13 17.04
CA LYS A 303 5.54 -5.55 18.44
C LYS A 303 4.75 -4.56 19.30
N LEU A 304 4.95 -3.26 19.09
CA LEU A 304 4.27 -2.24 19.90
C LEU A 304 2.79 -2.07 19.53
N LEU A 305 2.46 -2.17 18.23
CA LEU A 305 1.15 -1.79 17.72
C LEU A 305 0.27 -2.99 17.34
N GLN A 306 0.87 -4.16 17.14
CA GLN A 306 0.18 -5.38 16.76
C GLN A 306 0.83 -6.59 17.50
N PRO A 307 0.85 -6.59 18.86
CA PRO A 307 1.57 -7.60 19.64
C PRO A 307 1.07 -9.02 19.39
N ASP A 308 -0.22 -9.19 19.11
CA ASP A 308 -0.87 -10.49 18.90
C ASP A 308 -0.39 -11.20 17.60
N THR A 309 0.37 -10.52 16.75
CA THR A 309 0.98 -11.14 15.56
C THR A 309 2.27 -11.89 15.87
N ILE A 310 2.75 -11.86 17.11
CA ILE A 310 4.01 -12.46 17.54
C ILE A 310 3.74 -13.65 18.48
N GLU A 311 4.27 -14.79 18.09
CA GLU A 311 4.19 -16.01 18.88
C GLU A 311 5.50 -16.26 19.64
N TYR A 312 5.39 -16.76 20.87
CA TYR A 312 6.51 -17.02 21.76
C TYR A 312 6.56 -18.49 22.18
N ASP A 313 7.78 -19.00 22.39
CA ASP A 313 8.01 -20.31 22.98
C ASP A 313 7.77 -20.28 24.51
N GLU A 314 7.83 -21.46 25.16
CA GLU A 314 7.66 -21.62 26.62
C GLU A 314 8.70 -20.82 27.44
N ARG A 315 9.79 -20.37 26.82
CA ARG A 315 10.85 -19.56 27.43
C ARG A 315 10.70 -18.07 27.15
N GLY A 316 9.61 -17.65 26.48
CA GLY A 316 9.34 -16.26 26.12
C GLY A 316 10.19 -15.72 24.99
N ARG A 317 10.79 -16.59 24.14
CA ARG A 317 11.52 -16.18 22.95
C ARG A 317 10.59 -16.21 21.75
N ALA A 318 10.69 -15.21 20.88
CA ALA A 318 9.91 -15.20 19.65
C ALA A 318 10.20 -16.43 18.79
N LEU A 319 9.16 -17.13 18.35
CA LEU A 319 9.27 -18.32 17.49
C LEU A 319 9.86 -17.95 16.11
N TYR A 320 9.56 -16.74 15.65
CA TYR A 320 10.07 -16.18 14.41
C TYR A 320 10.02 -14.64 14.47
N PRO A 321 10.98 -13.96 13.86
CA PRO A 321 10.96 -12.50 13.79
C PRO A 321 10.03 -12.02 12.65
N ILE A 322 9.36 -10.89 12.90
CA ILE A 322 8.55 -10.18 11.92
C ILE A 322 9.44 -9.26 11.09
N SER A 323 9.27 -9.29 9.79
CA SER A 323 9.95 -8.41 8.85
C SER A 323 9.37 -6.99 8.86
N CYS A 324 10.05 -6.06 8.21
CA CYS A 324 9.48 -4.77 7.89
C CYS A 324 8.34 -4.95 6.85
N CYS A 325 7.17 -4.36 7.11
CA CYS A 325 6.00 -4.47 6.22
C CYS A 325 6.24 -3.88 4.82
N LEU A 326 7.27 -3.06 4.65
CA LEU A 326 7.68 -2.52 3.35
C LEU A 326 8.67 -3.43 2.60
N LEU A 327 9.23 -4.48 3.24
CA LEU A 327 10.07 -5.45 2.54
C LEU A 327 9.21 -6.35 1.66
N LYS A 328 9.61 -6.50 0.40
CA LYS A 328 8.81 -7.21 -0.61
C LYS A 328 9.49 -8.48 -1.11
N GLN A 329 8.66 -9.40 -1.55
CA GLN A 329 8.99 -10.50 -2.44
C GLN A 329 8.45 -10.17 -3.83
N GLU A 330 9.26 -10.40 -4.87
CA GLU A 330 8.85 -10.26 -6.27
C GLU A 330 9.07 -11.56 -7.02
N ILE A 331 8.14 -11.87 -7.90
CA ILE A 331 8.19 -13.02 -8.78
C ILE A 331 7.52 -12.67 -10.11
N GLY A 332 8.20 -12.98 -11.23
CA GLY A 332 7.69 -12.68 -12.57
C GLY A 332 8.43 -13.47 -13.66
#